data_95c03db6953489a5d18c598fdf9bc03c
#
_entry.id   95c03db6953489a5d18c598fdf9bc03c
#
_cell.length_a   1.000
_cell.length_b   1.000
_cell.length_c   1.000
_cell.angle_alpha   90.00
_cell.angle_beta   90.00
_cell.angle_gamma   90.00
#
_symmetry.space_group_name_H-M   'P 1'
#
loop_
_entity.id
_entity.type
_entity.pdbx_description
1 polymer ?
#
loop_
_entity_poly.entity_id
_entity_poly.type
_entity_poly.pdbx_seq_one_letter_code
_entity_poly.pdbx_strand_id
1 'polypeptide(L)'
;MIKESGINITKAAFPAPFESGLEYNPPTRGVWNIVHTGMLIPESRQIFVCAQGCLRGVILTAAEMNAMDRMSWVTVSEQDLYDGTMEQDVIDGVRDIINRLEKKPKCVLIFLSCVHLFAGCDFKMIIDELSALFPQVHFIDCYMTPTMRKSISPDSLMRKQLYEPLEKCEKKPETAAIIGCDRATDEASELVKIINSAGFELLDITKCKTYEEYLSMAESSLNITYIPTAKPSGEELEKRLGTKHLYLPLCYGYDEIGKNYSRLCTQLGVKTPDFFAEREAADKALANALEIVENMPIAVDYTALPRSLGFCSCLLYTSPSPRDGATS
;
A
#
# COMPACT_ATOMS: atom_id res chain seq x y z
N MET A 1 -6.12 -4.91 -39.32
CA MET A 1 -7.03 -5.60 -38.38
C MET A 1 -6.76 -5.00 -37.00
N ILE A 2 -7.73 -4.32 -36.42
CA ILE A 2 -7.63 -3.88 -35.02
C ILE A 2 -7.78 -5.17 -34.20
N LYS A 3 -6.71 -5.62 -33.56
CA LYS A 3 -6.73 -6.75 -32.66
C LYS A 3 -7.67 -6.37 -31.51
N GLU A 4 -8.65 -7.21 -31.16
CA GLU A 4 -9.51 -6.94 -30.01
C GLU A 4 -8.63 -6.72 -28.78
N SER A 5 -8.73 -5.55 -28.17
CA SER A 5 -7.97 -5.17 -26.98
C SER A 5 -8.55 -5.72 -25.68
N GLY A 6 -9.56 -6.58 -25.76
CA GLY A 6 -10.25 -7.18 -24.65
C GLY A 6 -10.39 -8.69 -24.78
N ILE A 7 -10.57 -9.35 -23.66
CA ILE A 7 -10.89 -10.78 -23.58
C ILE A 7 -12.18 -10.98 -22.77
N ASN A 8 -13.05 -11.85 -23.25
CA ASN A 8 -14.23 -12.20 -22.46
C ASN A 8 -13.79 -12.99 -21.23
N ILE A 9 -14.30 -12.63 -20.07
CA ILE A 9 -13.93 -13.23 -18.78
C ILE A 9 -14.08 -14.76 -18.75
N THR A 10 -15.05 -15.31 -19.52
CA THR A 10 -15.24 -16.76 -19.64
C THR A 10 -14.11 -17.48 -20.38
N LYS A 11 -13.29 -16.73 -21.13
CA LYS A 11 -12.15 -17.23 -21.89
C LYS A 11 -10.80 -16.89 -21.25
N ALA A 12 -10.82 -16.11 -20.14
CA ALA A 12 -9.62 -15.70 -19.46
C ALA A 12 -8.97 -16.85 -18.70
N ALA A 13 -7.68 -17.03 -18.86
CA ALA A 13 -6.87 -17.97 -18.09
C ALA A 13 -6.11 -17.23 -16.99
N PHE A 14 -6.46 -17.46 -15.74
CA PHE A 14 -5.80 -16.83 -14.60
C PHE A 14 -4.61 -17.68 -14.10
N PRO A 15 -3.52 -17.04 -13.59
CA PRO A 15 -3.38 -15.62 -13.26
C PRO A 15 -2.95 -14.71 -14.42
N ALA A 16 -2.82 -15.20 -15.64
CA ALA A 16 -2.37 -14.43 -16.82
C ALA A 16 -3.48 -14.40 -17.89
N PRO A 17 -4.51 -13.55 -17.74
CA PRO A 17 -5.67 -13.54 -18.64
C PRO A 17 -5.35 -13.07 -20.07
N PHE A 18 -4.23 -12.36 -20.24
CA PHE A 18 -3.76 -11.87 -21.53
C PHE A 18 -2.44 -12.53 -21.93
N GLU A 19 -2.23 -12.71 -23.23
CA GLU A 19 -0.90 -13.03 -23.74
C GLU A 19 0.08 -11.90 -23.39
N SER A 20 1.25 -12.23 -22.86
CA SER A 20 2.26 -11.23 -22.58
C SER A 20 2.92 -10.77 -23.88
N GLY A 21 2.94 -9.47 -24.08
CA GLY A 21 3.58 -8.77 -25.18
C GLY A 21 3.76 -7.31 -24.82
N LEU A 22 4.51 -6.56 -25.61
CA LEU A 22 4.74 -5.13 -25.34
C LEU A 22 3.44 -4.32 -25.34
N GLU A 23 2.46 -4.69 -26.14
CA GLU A 23 1.17 -4.01 -26.23
C GLU A 23 0.31 -4.16 -24.98
N TYR A 24 0.55 -5.21 -24.19
CA TYR A 24 -0.25 -5.56 -23.01
C TYR A 24 0.52 -5.49 -21.70
N ASN A 25 1.79 -5.12 -21.73
CA ASN A 25 2.56 -4.92 -20.52
C ASN A 25 2.33 -3.49 -20.01
N PRO A 26 1.66 -3.34 -18.86
CA PRO A 26 1.60 -2.03 -18.23
C PRO A 26 3.01 -1.59 -17.80
N PRO A 27 3.30 -0.28 -17.83
CA PRO A 27 4.59 0.26 -17.40
C PRO A 27 4.83 0.00 -15.90
N THR A 28 3.74 -0.16 -15.13
CA THR A 28 3.78 -0.50 -13.71
C THR A 28 2.96 -1.75 -13.44
N ARG A 29 3.33 -2.49 -12.40
CA ARG A 29 2.57 -3.63 -11.90
C ARG A 29 1.66 -3.17 -10.74
N GLY A 30 0.48 -2.67 -11.05
CA GLY A 30 -0.49 -2.18 -10.08
C GLY A 30 -0.35 -0.68 -9.79
N VAL A 31 -0.96 -0.24 -8.71
CA VAL A 31 -0.93 1.16 -8.25
C VAL A 31 0.48 1.50 -7.76
N TRP A 32 0.92 2.73 -8.03
CA TRP A 32 2.25 3.18 -7.65
C TRP A 32 2.21 4.49 -6.88
N ASN A 33 1.82 4.40 -5.61
CA ASN A 33 1.63 5.54 -4.70
C ASN A 33 2.84 5.79 -3.80
N ILE A 34 4.06 5.71 -4.34
CA ILE A 34 5.28 5.79 -3.52
C ILE A 34 5.40 7.07 -2.69
N VAL A 35 4.97 8.22 -3.25
CA VAL A 35 5.01 9.50 -2.54
C VAL A 35 4.01 9.50 -1.38
N HIS A 36 2.74 9.14 -1.65
CA HIS A 36 1.70 9.06 -0.62
C HIS A 36 2.09 8.10 0.50
N THR A 37 2.51 6.90 0.11
CA THR A 37 2.88 5.84 1.06
C THR A 37 4.08 6.25 1.90
N GLY A 38 5.13 6.82 1.30
CA GLY A 38 6.32 7.25 2.04
C GLY A 38 6.07 8.43 2.99
N MET A 39 5.07 9.29 2.70
CA MET A 39 4.70 10.40 3.59
C MET A 39 3.98 9.95 4.87
N LEU A 40 3.59 8.67 5.00
CA LEU A 40 2.92 8.15 6.19
C LEU A 40 3.84 8.12 7.43
N ILE A 41 5.15 7.96 7.26
CA ILE A 41 6.07 8.01 8.40
C ILE A 41 6.22 9.47 8.84
N PRO A 42 5.76 9.85 10.04
CA PRO A 42 5.92 11.22 10.53
C PRO A 42 7.39 11.58 10.74
N GLU A 43 7.72 12.87 10.69
CA GLU A 43 9.07 13.41 10.84
C GLU A 43 10.11 12.78 9.88
N SER A 44 9.62 12.13 8.80
CA SER A 44 10.46 11.58 7.74
C SER A 44 10.68 12.58 6.61
N ARG A 45 11.68 12.29 5.77
CA ARG A 45 11.93 12.96 4.51
C ARG A 45 12.09 11.96 3.38
N GLN A 46 11.50 12.26 2.25
CA GLN A 46 11.71 11.49 1.02
C GLN A 46 12.82 12.17 0.20
N ILE A 47 13.80 11.39 -0.25
CA ILE A 47 14.84 11.85 -1.16
C ILE A 47 14.81 10.98 -2.41
N PHE A 48 14.48 11.59 -3.54
CA PHE A 48 14.44 10.92 -4.83
C PHE A 48 15.76 11.15 -5.56
N VAL A 49 16.42 10.06 -5.95
CA VAL A 49 17.67 10.11 -6.72
C VAL A 49 17.40 9.54 -8.12
N CYS A 50 17.33 10.41 -9.12
CA CYS A 50 16.95 10.00 -10.47
C CYS A 50 17.32 11.04 -11.51
N ALA A 51 17.20 10.68 -12.79
CA ALA A 51 17.28 11.62 -13.89
C ALA A 51 16.18 12.69 -13.79
N GLN A 52 16.47 13.91 -14.21
CA GLN A 52 15.57 15.07 -14.10
C GLN A 52 14.17 14.80 -14.67
N GLY A 53 14.08 14.06 -15.79
CA GLY A 53 12.80 13.71 -16.43
C GLY A 53 11.88 12.85 -15.55
N CYS A 54 12.44 12.07 -14.62
CA CYS A 54 11.68 11.22 -13.72
C CYS A 54 11.07 11.97 -12.52
N LEU A 55 11.55 13.16 -12.20
CA LEU A 55 11.13 13.94 -11.03
C LEU A 55 9.73 14.53 -11.16
N ARG A 56 9.26 14.79 -12.38
CA ARG A 56 8.01 15.53 -12.61
C ARG A 56 6.82 14.93 -11.85
N GLY A 57 6.61 13.63 -11.95
CA GLY A 57 5.46 12.96 -11.32
C GLY A 57 5.53 13.03 -9.80
N VAL A 58 6.68 12.75 -9.21
CA VAL A 58 6.84 12.73 -7.74
C VAL A 58 6.77 14.14 -7.15
N ILE A 59 7.32 15.16 -7.83
CA ILE A 59 7.24 16.57 -7.40
C ILE A 59 5.79 17.07 -7.44
N LEU A 60 5.06 16.81 -8.54
CA LEU A 60 3.65 17.20 -8.66
C LEU A 60 2.81 16.54 -7.57
N THR A 61 3.01 15.25 -7.32
CA THR A 61 2.30 14.53 -6.26
C THR A 61 2.59 15.12 -4.87
N ALA A 62 3.84 15.42 -4.55
CA ALA A 62 4.19 16.04 -3.28
C ALA A 62 3.59 17.46 -3.16
N ALA A 63 3.54 18.22 -4.26
CA ALA A 63 2.91 19.55 -4.28
C ALA A 63 1.40 19.47 -4.06
N GLU A 64 0.70 18.53 -4.71
CA GLU A 64 -0.73 18.27 -4.50
C GLU A 64 -1.06 17.86 -3.06
N MET A 65 -0.14 17.14 -2.42
CA MET A 65 -0.25 16.74 -1.01
C MET A 65 0.13 17.87 -0.03
N ASN A 66 0.61 19.02 -0.53
CA ASN A 66 1.20 20.09 0.29
C ASN A 66 2.35 19.60 1.19
N ALA A 67 3.19 18.70 0.65
CA ALA A 67 4.27 17.99 1.36
C ALA A 67 5.66 18.25 0.78
N MET A 68 5.84 19.36 0.06
CA MET A 68 7.12 19.75 -0.55
C MET A 68 8.22 20.02 0.47
N ASP A 69 7.86 20.43 1.66
CA ASP A 69 8.76 20.65 2.79
C ASP A 69 9.42 19.35 3.29
N ARG A 70 8.81 18.19 2.99
CA ARG A 70 9.30 16.86 3.35
C ARG A 70 9.93 16.10 2.17
N MET A 71 10.13 16.76 1.03
CA MET A 71 10.70 16.18 -0.16
C MET A 71 12.02 16.85 -0.54
N SER A 72 12.95 16.08 -1.05
CA SER A 72 14.18 16.53 -1.70
C SER A 72 14.53 15.61 -2.85
N TRP A 73 15.48 16.01 -3.69
CA TRP A 73 15.97 15.18 -4.77
C TRP A 73 17.44 15.45 -5.08
N VAL A 74 18.08 14.42 -5.63
CA VAL A 74 19.38 14.48 -6.25
C VAL A 74 19.19 14.10 -7.71
N THR A 75 19.67 14.93 -8.62
CA THR A 75 19.64 14.61 -10.06
C THR A 75 20.89 13.87 -10.45
N VAL A 76 20.72 12.78 -11.18
CA VAL A 76 21.81 12.06 -11.84
C VAL A 76 21.79 12.31 -13.32
N SER A 77 22.96 12.42 -13.91
CA SER A 77 23.19 12.66 -15.33
C SER A 77 23.73 11.42 -16.06
N GLU A 78 23.79 11.48 -17.38
CA GLU A 78 24.45 10.45 -18.18
C GLU A 78 25.95 10.38 -17.89
N GLN A 79 26.57 11.52 -17.52
CA GLN A 79 27.99 11.60 -17.20
C GLN A 79 28.29 10.80 -15.91
N ASP A 80 27.45 10.91 -14.88
CA ASP A 80 27.64 10.20 -13.61
C ASP A 80 27.59 8.67 -13.81
N LEU A 81 26.68 8.23 -14.73
CA LEU A 81 26.62 6.82 -15.12
C LEU A 81 27.89 6.39 -15.88
N TYR A 82 28.39 7.24 -16.77
CA TYR A 82 29.57 6.96 -17.57
C TYR A 82 30.85 6.91 -16.71
N ASP A 83 30.95 7.82 -15.76
CA ASP A 83 32.11 7.94 -14.85
C ASP A 83 32.06 6.88 -13.73
N GLY A 84 30.92 6.20 -13.53
CA GLY A 84 30.75 5.18 -12.49
C GLY A 84 30.71 5.77 -11.07
N THR A 85 30.23 7.01 -10.91
CA THR A 85 30.22 7.72 -9.62
C THR A 85 28.87 7.64 -8.91
N MET A 86 27.90 6.92 -9.46
CA MET A 86 26.50 6.96 -9.04
C MET A 86 26.26 6.67 -7.56
N GLU A 87 26.95 5.72 -6.94
CA GLU A 87 26.83 5.45 -5.51
C GLU A 87 27.33 6.64 -4.68
N GLN A 88 28.49 7.19 -5.05
CA GLN A 88 29.08 8.34 -4.36
C GLN A 88 28.19 9.58 -4.51
N ASP A 89 27.59 9.80 -5.68
CA ASP A 89 26.69 10.93 -5.94
C ASP A 89 25.41 10.83 -5.08
N VAL A 90 24.90 9.62 -4.85
CA VAL A 90 23.78 9.41 -3.89
C VAL A 90 24.23 9.80 -2.48
N ILE A 91 25.36 9.28 -2.01
CA ILE A 91 25.86 9.51 -0.64
C ILE A 91 26.12 11.00 -0.43
N ASP A 92 26.84 11.65 -1.33
CA ASP A 92 27.20 13.06 -1.23
C ASP A 92 25.95 13.95 -1.33
N GLY A 93 25.06 13.66 -2.25
CA GLY A 93 23.81 14.41 -2.42
C GLY A 93 22.90 14.31 -1.20
N VAL A 94 22.71 13.12 -0.65
CA VAL A 94 21.91 12.90 0.57
C VAL A 94 22.57 13.58 1.78
N ARG A 95 23.87 13.45 1.92
CA ARG A 95 24.66 14.12 2.99
C ARG A 95 24.50 15.63 2.92
N ASP A 96 24.63 16.24 1.75
CA ASP A 96 24.47 17.68 1.54
C ASP A 96 23.05 18.14 1.89
N ILE A 97 22.02 17.43 1.43
CA ILE A 97 20.62 17.71 1.76
C ILE A 97 20.42 17.69 3.29
N ILE A 98 20.80 16.60 3.96
CA ILE A 98 20.60 16.47 5.40
C ILE A 98 21.34 17.59 6.16
N ASN A 99 22.58 17.92 5.75
CA ASN A 99 23.37 18.94 6.43
C ASN A 99 22.75 20.35 6.33
N ARG A 100 22.06 20.66 5.26
CA ARG A 100 21.39 21.97 5.05
C ARG A 100 20.07 22.11 5.80
N LEU A 101 19.48 21.00 6.28
CA LEU A 101 18.22 21.06 7.00
C LEU A 101 18.43 21.62 8.42
N GLU A 102 17.61 22.59 8.80
CA GLU A 102 17.59 23.14 10.16
C GLU A 102 17.19 22.07 11.19
N LYS A 103 16.12 21.31 10.89
CA LYS A 103 15.69 20.16 11.69
C LYS A 103 16.02 18.87 10.93
N LYS A 104 16.83 18.01 11.55
CA LYS A 104 17.15 16.71 10.97
C LYS A 104 15.92 15.80 11.01
N PRO A 105 15.63 15.05 9.93
CA PRO A 105 14.56 14.06 9.93
C PRO A 105 14.92 12.88 10.84
N LYS A 106 13.92 12.22 11.40
CA LYS A 106 14.09 10.98 12.16
C LYS A 106 14.29 9.78 11.23
N CYS A 107 13.71 9.85 10.03
CA CYS A 107 13.77 8.82 9.03
C CYS A 107 13.92 9.43 7.63
N VAL A 108 14.73 8.80 6.78
CA VAL A 108 14.91 9.18 5.37
C VAL A 108 14.62 8.00 4.48
N LEU A 109 13.65 8.17 3.58
CA LEU A 109 13.34 7.20 2.54
C LEU A 109 14.11 7.61 1.28
N ILE A 110 15.06 6.78 0.85
CA ILE A 110 15.87 7.04 -0.34
C ILE A 110 15.30 6.26 -1.51
N PHE A 111 14.76 6.98 -2.48
CA PHE A 111 14.16 6.40 -3.68
C PHE A 111 15.18 6.39 -4.82
N LEU A 112 15.79 5.23 -5.06
CA LEU A 112 16.69 5.03 -6.18
C LEU A 112 15.92 4.65 -7.44
N SER A 113 16.29 5.25 -8.57
CA SER A 113 15.62 5.04 -9.85
C SER A 113 16.14 3.80 -10.60
N CYS A 114 15.48 3.44 -11.68
CA CYS A 114 15.86 2.30 -12.52
C CYS A 114 17.29 2.40 -13.06
N VAL A 115 17.85 3.60 -13.23
CA VAL A 115 19.23 3.80 -13.71
C VAL A 115 20.23 3.16 -12.73
N HIS A 116 20.06 3.33 -11.42
CA HIS A 116 20.91 2.72 -10.41
C HIS A 116 20.83 1.18 -10.44
N LEU A 117 19.63 0.64 -10.70
CA LEU A 117 19.45 -0.80 -10.84
C LEU A 117 20.16 -1.35 -12.08
N PHE A 118 20.10 -0.62 -13.21
CA PHE A 118 20.80 -1.00 -14.44
C PHE A 118 22.31 -0.85 -14.33
N ALA A 119 22.78 0.17 -13.62
CA ALA A 119 24.19 0.37 -13.33
C ALA A 119 24.77 -0.68 -12.35
N GLY A 120 23.91 -1.45 -11.68
CA GLY A 120 24.35 -2.45 -10.70
C GLY A 120 24.85 -1.85 -9.39
N CYS A 121 24.34 -0.66 -9.01
CA CYS A 121 24.73 0.01 -7.78
C CYS A 121 24.44 -0.85 -6.54
N ASP A 122 25.34 -0.82 -5.57
CA ASP A 122 25.19 -1.49 -4.27
C ASP A 122 24.37 -0.62 -3.31
N PHE A 123 23.04 -0.84 -3.32
CA PHE A 123 22.10 -0.12 -2.47
C PHE A 123 22.38 -0.33 -0.97
N LYS A 124 22.86 -1.53 -0.60
CA LYS A 124 23.17 -1.83 0.78
C LYS A 124 24.36 -1.00 1.26
N MET A 125 25.42 -0.92 0.47
CA MET A 125 26.60 -0.12 0.76
C MET A 125 26.23 1.36 0.96
N ILE A 126 25.38 1.91 0.07
CA ILE A 126 24.90 3.30 0.19
C ILE A 126 24.19 3.52 1.54
N ILE A 127 23.27 2.64 1.91
CA ILE A 127 22.51 2.75 3.17
C ILE A 127 23.42 2.58 4.39
N ASP A 128 24.34 1.63 4.36
CA ASP A 128 25.30 1.37 5.45
C ASP A 128 26.20 2.60 5.69
N GLU A 129 26.70 3.23 4.62
CA GLU A 129 27.53 4.43 4.73
C GLU A 129 26.77 5.65 5.24
N LEU A 130 25.56 5.90 4.73
CA LEU A 130 24.70 6.98 5.21
C LEU A 130 24.30 6.78 6.67
N SER A 131 24.02 5.55 7.09
CA SER A 131 23.73 5.22 8.48
C SER A 131 24.93 5.45 9.41
N ALA A 132 26.14 5.19 8.93
CA ALA A 132 27.35 5.51 9.66
C ALA A 132 27.60 7.02 9.79
N LEU A 133 27.28 7.80 8.76
CA LEU A 133 27.39 9.27 8.76
C LEU A 133 26.32 9.94 9.65
N PHE A 134 25.13 9.38 9.75
CA PHE A 134 23.99 9.93 10.50
C PHE A 134 23.34 8.88 11.40
N PRO A 135 24.00 8.43 12.48
CA PRO A 135 23.52 7.31 13.31
C PRO A 135 22.19 7.60 14.04
N GLN A 136 21.74 8.84 14.07
CA GLN A 136 20.44 9.25 14.64
C GLN A 136 19.29 9.25 13.61
N VAL A 137 19.56 8.92 12.35
CA VAL A 137 18.58 8.90 11.26
C VAL A 137 18.39 7.48 10.77
N HIS A 138 17.16 7.00 10.70
CA HIS A 138 16.87 5.73 10.03
C HIS A 138 16.81 5.94 8.52
N PHE A 139 17.57 5.17 7.77
CA PHE A 139 17.55 5.17 6.31
C PHE A 139 16.80 3.94 5.80
N ILE A 140 15.87 4.14 4.88
CA ILE A 140 15.12 3.08 4.23
C ILE A 140 15.47 3.08 2.74
N ASP A 141 15.89 1.93 2.22
CA ASP A 141 16.09 1.74 0.80
C ASP A 141 14.75 1.61 0.07
N CYS A 142 14.40 2.59 -0.73
CA CYS A 142 13.18 2.60 -1.50
C CYS A 142 13.48 2.60 -2.99
N TYR A 143 12.48 2.19 -3.79
CA TYR A 143 12.68 2.04 -5.22
C TYR A 143 11.70 2.90 -6.01
N MET A 144 12.25 3.73 -6.90
CA MET A 144 11.51 4.44 -7.93
C MET A 144 11.64 3.68 -9.26
N THR A 145 11.23 2.42 -9.27
CA THR A 145 11.42 1.50 -10.41
C THR A 145 10.09 0.81 -10.78
N PRO A 146 9.20 1.49 -11.51
CA PRO A 146 7.86 0.95 -11.83
C PRO A 146 7.93 -0.36 -12.63
N THR A 147 8.99 -0.55 -13.37
CA THR A 147 9.23 -1.74 -14.20
C THR A 147 9.93 -2.89 -13.47
N MET A 148 10.27 -2.70 -12.20
CA MET A 148 10.97 -3.71 -11.41
C MET A 148 10.14 -4.99 -11.30
N ARG A 149 10.74 -6.11 -11.71
CA ARG A 149 10.12 -7.44 -11.64
C ARG A 149 10.71 -8.21 -10.46
N LYS A 150 10.05 -8.10 -9.32
CA LYS A 150 10.29 -8.96 -8.14
C LYS A 150 9.10 -9.88 -7.90
N SER A 151 9.20 -10.75 -6.95
CA SER A 151 8.12 -11.67 -6.54
C SER A 151 6.86 -10.95 -6.04
N ILE A 152 6.98 -9.69 -5.60
CA ILE A 152 5.87 -8.83 -5.16
C ILE A 152 5.82 -7.57 -6.02
N SER A 153 4.64 -6.92 -6.08
CA SER A 153 4.48 -5.67 -6.81
C SER A 153 5.28 -4.53 -6.17
N PRO A 154 5.64 -3.46 -6.93
CA PRO A 154 6.30 -2.29 -6.37
C PRO A 154 5.52 -1.64 -5.22
N ASP A 155 4.19 -1.58 -5.31
CA ASP A 155 3.34 -1.07 -4.22
C ASP A 155 3.44 -1.94 -2.96
N SER A 156 3.38 -3.25 -3.11
CA SER A 156 3.54 -4.17 -1.97
C SER A 156 4.94 -4.07 -1.33
N LEU A 157 5.98 -3.87 -2.15
CA LEU A 157 7.34 -3.69 -1.66
C LEU A 157 7.44 -2.39 -0.85
N MET A 158 6.91 -1.29 -1.38
CA MET A 158 6.91 0.00 -0.68
C MET A 158 6.17 -0.08 0.66
N ARG A 159 5.00 -0.73 0.69
CA ARG A 159 4.23 -0.94 1.94
C ARG A 159 4.99 -1.79 2.95
N LYS A 160 5.78 -2.74 2.49
CA LYS A 160 6.64 -3.55 3.35
C LYS A 160 7.79 -2.71 3.92
N GLN A 161 8.44 -1.90 3.09
CA GLN A 161 9.56 -1.03 3.49
C GLN A 161 9.15 0.03 4.51
N LEU A 162 7.89 0.50 4.49
CA LEU A 162 7.37 1.40 5.51
C LEU A 162 7.58 0.94 6.95
N TYR A 163 7.69 -0.35 7.20
CA TYR A 163 7.80 -0.91 8.55
C TYR A 163 9.19 -1.44 8.86
N GLU A 164 10.16 -1.17 8.00
CA GLU A 164 11.55 -1.60 8.21
C GLU A 164 12.16 -1.05 9.51
N PRO A 165 11.94 0.23 9.90
CA PRO A 165 12.46 0.78 11.15
C PRO A 165 11.87 0.17 12.43
N LEU A 166 10.76 -0.58 12.33
CA LEU A 166 10.16 -1.18 13.51
C LEU A 166 11.03 -2.34 14.02
N GLU A 167 11.41 -2.29 15.28
CA GLU A 167 12.23 -3.32 15.91
C GLU A 167 11.40 -4.22 16.83
N LYS A 168 11.94 -5.40 17.12
CA LYS A 168 11.31 -6.35 18.04
C LYS A 168 11.32 -5.77 19.45
N CYS A 169 10.12 -5.67 20.04
CA CYS A 169 9.91 -5.16 21.40
C CYS A 169 8.89 -6.01 22.16
N GLU A 170 8.71 -5.71 23.42
CA GLU A 170 7.62 -6.29 24.23
C GLU A 170 6.28 -5.89 23.64
N LYS A 171 5.35 -6.85 23.57
CA LYS A 171 4.02 -6.62 23.02
C LYS A 171 3.08 -6.11 24.10
N LYS A 172 2.36 -5.04 23.74
CA LYS A 172 1.33 -4.47 24.60
C LYS A 172 0.04 -5.27 24.40
N PRO A 173 -0.46 -5.96 25.44
CA PRO A 173 -1.73 -6.68 25.36
C PRO A 173 -2.87 -5.76 24.89
N GLU A 174 -3.89 -6.34 24.27
CA GLU A 174 -5.08 -5.61 23.84
C GLU A 174 -4.78 -4.42 22.92
N THR A 175 -3.75 -4.56 22.06
CA THR A 175 -3.45 -3.63 20.99
C THR A 175 -3.51 -4.31 19.63
N ALA A 176 -4.15 -3.67 18.68
CA ALA A 176 -4.20 -4.11 17.28
C ALA A 176 -3.69 -3.00 16.36
N ALA A 177 -2.95 -3.34 15.32
CA ALA A 177 -2.47 -2.37 14.35
C ALA A 177 -2.99 -2.66 12.94
N ILE A 178 -3.47 -1.62 12.24
CA ILE A 178 -3.74 -1.69 10.81
C ILE A 178 -2.43 -1.48 10.06
N ILE A 179 -2.06 -2.46 9.24
CA ILE A 179 -0.78 -2.48 8.53
C ILE A 179 -0.98 -2.27 7.03
N GLY A 180 -0.17 -1.39 6.46
CA GLY A 180 -0.02 -1.20 5.02
C GLY A 180 -1.14 -0.45 4.31
N CYS A 181 -2.04 0.20 5.04
CA CYS A 181 -3.04 1.09 4.47
C CYS A 181 -2.49 2.52 4.40
N ASP A 182 -2.74 3.21 3.28
CA ASP A 182 -2.35 4.60 3.03
C ASP A 182 -3.50 5.58 3.24
N ARG A 183 -4.67 5.07 3.63
CA ARG A 183 -5.85 5.84 4.02
C ARG A 183 -6.31 5.36 5.38
N ALA A 184 -6.75 6.29 6.22
CA ALA A 184 -7.30 5.95 7.52
C ALA A 184 -8.49 5.00 7.37
N THR A 185 -8.53 3.97 8.21
CA THR A 185 -9.70 3.10 8.29
C THR A 185 -10.86 3.89 8.89
N ASP A 186 -12.03 3.78 8.26
CA ASP A 186 -13.24 4.47 8.70
C ASP A 186 -13.62 4.03 10.13
N GLU A 187 -13.71 5.00 11.03
CA GLU A 187 -14.08 4.77 12.44
C GLU A 187 -15.50 4.25 12.59
N ALA A 188 -16.38 4.53 11.63
CA ALA A 188 -17.74 4.01 11.60
C ALA A 188 -17.83 2.57 11.10
N SER A 189 -16.72 2.00 10.59
CA SER A 189 -16.72 0.62 10.08
C SER A 189 -16.91 -0.41 11.20
N GLU A 190 -17.56 -1.52 10.88
CA GLU A 190 -17.74 -2.64 11.79
C GLU A 190 -16.40 -3.22 12.26
N LEU A 191 -15.36 -3.17 11.43
CA LEU A 191 -13.99 -3.57 11.79
C LEU A 191 -13.51 -2.80 13.03
N VAL A 192 -13.59 -1.47 12.99
CA VAL A 192 -13.15 -0.61 14.11
C VAL A 192 -14.06 -0.75 15.31
N LYS A 193 -15.38 -0.83 15.12
CA LYS A 193 -16.35 -1.05 16.21
C LYS A 193 -16.09 -2.35 16.96
N ILE A 194 -15.79 -3.45 16.25
CA ILE A 194 -15.48 -4.75 16.87
C ILE A 194 -14.20 -4.65 17.71
N ILE A 195 -13.13 -4.05 17.16
CA ILE A 195 -11.84 -3.90 17.85
C ILE A 195 -12.02 -3.07 19.12
N ASN A 196 -12.70 -1.92 19.03
CA ASN A 196 -12.95 -1.04 20.17
C ASN A 196 -13.86 -1.71 21.23
N SER A 197 -14.91 -2.44 20.82
CA SER A 197 -15.81 -3.14 21.73
C SER A 197 -15.15 -4.31 22.45
N ALA A 198 -14.09 -4.87 21.85
CA ALA A 198 -13.24 -5.88 22.48
C ALA A 198 -12.24 -5.28 23.47
N GLY A 199 -12.20 -3.96 23.66
CA GLY A 199 -11.27 -3.28 24.55
C GLY A 199 -9.86 -3.10 23.99
N PHE A 200 -9.67 -3.33 22.67
CA PHE A 200 -8.37 -3.17 22.03
C PHE A 200 -8.14 -1.71 21.61
N GLU A 201 -6.94 -1.21 21.87
CA GLU A 201 -6.42 0.02 21.28
C GLU A 201 -6.06 -0.23 19.82
N LEU A 202 -6.52 0.64 18.91
CA LEU A 202 -6.22 0.52 17.48
C LEU A 202 -5.12 1.50 17.06
N LEU A 203 -3.99 0.95 16.64
CA LEU A 203 -2.86 1.67 16.07
C LEU A 203 -2.99 1.72 14.54
N ASP A 204 -2.78 2.90 13.97
CA ASP A 204 -2.87 3.12 12.52
C ASP A 204 -1.81 4.16 12.13
N ILE A 205 -0.92 3.81 11.21
CA ILE A 205 0.14 4.70 10.73
C ILE A 205 -0.40 6.04 10.21
N THR A 206 -1.60 6.04 9.66
CA THR A 206 -2.25 7.25 9.11
C THR A 206 -2.65 8.26 10.19
N LYS A 207 -2.67 7.83 11.44
CA LYS A 207 -3.00 8.65 12.63
C LYS A 207 -1.78 9.07 13.44
N CYS A 208 -0.60 8.49 13.16
CA CYS A 208 0.64 8.83 13.84
C CYS A 208 1.08 10.27 13.51
N LYS A 209 1.38 11.06 14.53
CA LYS A 209 1.82 12.46 14.41
C LYS A 209 3.31 12.62 14.66
N THR A 210 3.90 11.71 15.44
CA THR A 210 5.32 11.70 15.79
C THR A 210 5.98 10.40 15.35
N TYR A 211 7.29 10.44 15.20
CA TYR A 211 8.07 9.24 14.85
C TYR A 211 8.01 8.19 15.96
N GLU A 212 7.93 8.61 17.21
CA GLU A 212 7.78 7.74 18.37
C GLU A 212 6.43 7.00 18.36
N GLU A 213 5.32 7.70 18.01
CA GLU A 213 4.01 7.06 17.82
C GLU A 213 4.05 6.02 16.70
N TYR A 214 4.76 6.32 15.59
CA TYR A 214 4.97 5.34 14.53
C TYR A 214 5.77 4.13 15.02
N LEU A 215 6.87 4.33 15.76
CA LEU A 215 7.66 3.22 16.31
C LEU A 215 6.86 2.36 17.28
N SER A 216 5.91 2.94 18.04
CA SER A 216 5.04 2.20 18.95
C SER A 216 4.12 1.19 18.27
N MET A 217 3.95 1.27 16.95
CA MET A 217 3.23 0.24 16.19
C MET A 217 3.88 -1.14 16.33
N ALA A 218 5.19 -1.20 16.63
CA ALA A 218 5.88 -2.45 16.92
C ALA A 218 5.36 -3.16 18.18
N GLU A 219 4.73 -2.44 19.10
CA GLU A 219 4.18 -2.97 20.36
C GLU A 219 2.87 -3.73 20.16
N SER A 220 2.25 -3.67 18.98
CA SER A 220 0.97 -4.33 18.71
C SER A 220 1.03 -5.83 18.97
N SER A 221 -0.03 -6.37 19.59
CA SER A 221 -0.22 -7.81 19.80
C SER A 221 -0.86 -8.51 18.61
N LEU A 222 -1.55 -7.77 17.74
CA LEU A 222 -2.22 -8.25 16.54
C LEU A 222 -2.05 -7.25 15.39
N ASN A 223 -1.50 -7.70 14.27
CA ASN A 223 -1.45 -6.94 13.03
C ASN A 223 -2.58 -7.35 12.09
N ILE A 224 -3.30 -6.40 11.55
CA ILE A 224 -4.41 -6.61 10.63
C ILE A 224 -4.09 -5.97 9.29
N THR A 225 -4.27 -6.73 8.21
CA THR A 225 -4.24 -6.21 6.83
C THR A 225 -5.54 -6.56 6.13
N TYR A 226 -6.07 -5.67 5.29
CA TYR A 226 -7.30 -5.94 4.53
C TYR A 226 -7.18 -5.64 3.03
N ILE A 227 -6.18 -4.88 2.58
CA ILE A 227 -5.88 -4.74 1.15
C ILE A 227 -4.85 -5.78 0.71
N PRO A 228 -4.96 -6.32 -0.52
CA PRO A 228 -4.06 -7.37 -0.99
C PRO A 228 -2.58 -6.98 -1.01
N THR A 229 -2.29 -5.72 -1.35
CA THR A 229 -0.93 -5.20 -1.44
C THR A 229 -0.27 -4.99 -0.07
N ALA A 230 -1.05 -4.92 1.02
CA ALA A 230 -0.55 -4.83 2.38
C ALA A 230 -0.24 -6.20 3.01
N LYS A 231 -0.81 -7.28 2.49
CA LYS A 231 -0.64 -8.63 3.05
C LYS A 231 0.83 -9.02 3.25
N PRO A 232 1.75 -8.81 2.26
CA PRO A 232 3.18 -9.12 2.45
C PRO A 232 3.84 -8.36 3.61
N SER A 233 3.36 -7.15 3.93
CA SER A 233 3.88 -6.39 5.08
C SER A 233 3.49 -7.05 6.40
N GLY A 234 2.24 -7.50 6.54
CA GLY A 234 1.78 -8.22 7.73
C GLY A 234 2.52 -9.55 7.93
N GLU A 235 2.72 -10.31 6.86
CA GLU A 235 3.47 -11.59 6.89
C GLU A 235 4.95 -11.38 7.26
N GLU A 236 5.56 -10.31 6.78
CA GLU A 236 6.94 -9.96 7.12
C GLU A 236 7.07 -9.55 8.59
N LEU A 237 6.19 -8.70 9.09
CA LEU A 237 6.18 -8.29 10.49
C LEU A 237 5.93 -9.47 11.45
N GLU A 238 5.07 -10.42 11.08
CA GLU A 238 4.88 -11.64 11.86
C GLU A 238 6.19 -12.43 11.95
N LYS A 239 6.87 -12.61 10.82
CA LYS A 239 8.16 -13.33 10.76
C LYS A 239 9.27 -12.61 11.55
N ARG A 240 9.39 -11.28 11.42
CA ARG A 240 10.50 -10.50 11.97
C ARG A 240 10.26 -10.07 13.42
N LEU A 241 9.07 -9.59 13.74
CA LEU A 241 8.72 -9.07 15.07
C LEU A 241 7.98 -10.06 15.95
N GLY A 242 7.49 -11.17 15.37
CA GLY A 242 6.69 -12.16 16.08
C GLY A 242 5.25 -11.69 16.41
N THR A 243 4.79 -10.57 15.82
CA THR A 243 3.41 -10.09 15.99
C THR A 243 2.47 -10.91 15.13
N LYS A 244 1.44 -11.50 15.73
CA LYS A 244 0.44 -12.29 15.00
C LYS A 244 -0.20 -11.47 13.89
N HIS A 245 -0.31 -12.05 12.69
CA HIS A 245 -0.90 -11.40 11.53
C HIS A 245 -2.25 -12.01 11.15
N LEU A 246 -3.24 -11.15 10.93
CA LEU A 246 -4.57 -11.51 10.46
C LEU A 246 -4.90 -10.79 9.15
N TYR A 247 -4.95 -11.55 8.05
CA TYR A 247 -5.41 -11.02 6.78
C TYR A 247 -6.93 -11.17 6.66
N LEU A 248 -7.64 -10.04 6.57
CA LEU A 248 -9.08 -9.91 6.39
C LEU A 248 -9.36 -9.24 5.03
N PRO A 249 -9.32 -9.98 3.92
CA PRO A 249 -9.47 -9.37 2.60
C PRO A 249 -10.76 -8.58 2.49
N LEU A 250 -10.66 -7.39 1.93
CA LEU A 250 -11.84 -6.60 1.55
C LEU A 250 -12.72 -7.46 0.63
N CYS A 251 -14.00 -7.57 0.94
CA CYS A 251 -14.96 -8.38 0.20
C CYS A 251 -16.32 -7.70 0.15
N TYR A 252 -17.15 -8.14 -0.78
CA TYR A 252 -18.42 -7.50 -1.11
C TYR A 252 -19.63 -8.41 -0.85
N GLY A 253 -19.40 -9.70 -0.60
CA GLY A 253 -20.46 -10.66 -0.27
C GLY A 253 -20.64 -10.83 1.23
N TYR A 254 -21.86 -10.87 1.73
CA TYR A 254 -22.19 -10.97 3.16
C TYR A 254 -21.56 -12.20 3.84
N ASP A 255 -21.49 -13.34 3.17
CA ASP A 255 -20.90 -14.55 3.73
C ASP A 255 -19.38 -14.42 3.94
N GLU A 256 -18.68 -13.77 2.99
CA GLU A 256 -17.25 -13.51 3.12
C GLU A 256 -16.99 -12.48 4.23
N ILE A 257 -17.80 -11.41 4.29
CA ILE A 257 -17.72 -10.39 5.34
C ILE A 257 -17.94 -11.03 6.70
N GLY A 258 -19.00 -11.85 6.84
CA GLY A 258 -19.31 -12.55 8.09
C GLY A 258 -18.17 -13.49 8.54
N LYS A 259 -17.57 -14.24 7.60
CA LYS A 259 -16.39 -15.08 7.89
C LYS A 259 -15.20 -14.26 8.35
N ASN A 260 -14.92 -13.10 7.74
CA ASN A 260 -13.84 -12.23 8.15
C ASN A 260 -14.05 -11.69 9.56
N TYR A 261 -15.25 -11.21 9.88
CA TYR A 261 -15.54 -10.73 11.25
C TYR A 261 -15.54 -11.83 12.28
N SER A 262 -16.01 -13.03 11.94
CA SER A 262 -15.91 -14.19 12.84
C SER A 262 -14.44 -14.54 13.15
N ARG A 263 -13.56 -14.49 12.16
CA ARG A 263 -12.12 -14.71 12.37
C ARG A 263 -11.52 -13.62 13.25
N LEU A 264 -11.88 -12.35 13.01
CA LEU A 264 -11.44 -11.22 13.86
C LEU A 264 -11.88 -11.43 15.30
N CYS A 265 -13.17 -11.67 15.56
CA CYS A 265 -13.72 -11.87 16.88
C CYS A 265 -13.05 -13.06 17.62
N THR A 266 -12.76 -14.14 16.89
CA THR A 266 -12.01 -15.29 17.44
C THR A 266 -10.61 -14.86 17.90
N GLN A 267 -9.90 -13.99 17.12
CA GLN A 267 -8.59 -13.52 17.53
C GLN A 267 -8.62 -12.54 18.71
N LEU A 268 -9.68 -11.74 18.81
CA LEU A 268 -9.88 -10.79 19.90
C LEU A 268 -10.49 -11.46 21.16
N GLY A 269 -10.89 -12.73 21.08
CA GLY A 269 -11.51 -13.46 22.20
C GLY A 269 -12.95 -13.02 22.52
N VAL A 270 -13.67 -12.44 21.56
CA VAL A 270 -15.04 -11.94 21.72
C VAL A 270 -16.04 -12.70 20.86
N LYS A 271 -17.31 -12.62 21.24
CA LYS A 271 -18.39 -13.21 20.44
C LYS A 271 -18.64 -12.37 19.18
N THR A 272 -18.85 -13.03 18.05
CA THR A 272 -19.26 -12.36 16.82
C THR A 272 -20.61 -11.69 17.00
N PRO A 273 -20.74 -10.37 16.71
CA PRO A 273 -22.02 -9.66 16.73
C PRO A 273 -23.00 -10.24 15.71
N ASP A 274 -24.29 -9.97 15.94
CA ASP A 274 -25.31 -10.13 14.91
C ASP A 274 -25.30 -8.89 14.00
N PHE A 275 -25.21 -9.10 12.72
CA PHE A 275 -25.17 -8.04 11.69
C PHE A 275 -26.50 -7.92 10.92
N PHE A 276 -27.60 -8.32 11.51
CA PHE A 276 -28.90 -8.30 10.81
C PHE A 276 -29.30 -6.89 10.39
N ALA A 277 -29.18 -5.92 11.30
CA ALA A 277 -29.55 -4.53 11.03
C ALA A 277 -28.67 -3.88 9.95
N GLU A 278 -27.36 -4.17 9.97
CA GLU A 278 -26.39 -3.70 8.97
C GLU A 278 -26.68 -4.29 7.59
N ARG A 279 -27.09 -5.57 7.53
CA ARG A 279 -27.52 -6.22 6.28
C ARG A 279 -28.79 -5.59 5.73
N GLU A 280 -29.81 -5.38 6.54
CA GLU A 280 -31.03 -4.70 6.11
C GLU A 280 -30.77 -3.29 5.57
N ALA A 281 -29.90 -2.53 6.26
CA ALA A 281 -29.52 -1.20 5.81
C ALA A 281 -28.75 -1.24 4.48
N ALA A 282 -27.86 -2.21 4.30
CA ALA A 282 -27.09 -2.41 3.07
C ALA A 282 -28.02 -2.84 1.91
N ASP A 283 -28.94 -3.78 2.15
CA ASP A 283 -29.91 -4.23 1.14
C ASP A 283 -30.80 -3.09 0.66
N LYS A 284 -31.25 -2.23 1.59
CA LYS A 284 -32.03 -1.03 1.23
C LYS A 284 -31.21 -0.03 0.41
N ALA A 285 -29.94 0.18 0.77
CA ALA A 285 -29.06 1.07 0.02
C ALA A 285 -28.74 0.52 -1.37
N LEU A 286 -28.55 -0.80 -1.50
CA LEU A 286 -28.34 -1.48 -2.78
C LEU A 286 -29.60 -1.38 -3.67
N ALA A 287 -30.79 -1.58 -3.11
CA ALA A 287 -32.04 -1.43 -3.86
C ALA A 287 -32.20 -0.01 -4.43
N ASN A 288 -31.93 1.03 -3.62
CA ASN A 288 -31.95 2.41 -4.08
C ASN A 288 -30.91 2.69 -5.17
N ALA A 289 -29.69 2.13 -5.01
CA ALA A 289 -28.64 2.28 -6.01
C ALA A 289 -29.00 1.60 -7.33
N LEU A 290 -29.65 0.44 -7.26
CA LEU A 290 -30.09 -0.32 -8.42
C LEU A 290 -31.09 0.48 -9.28
N GLU A 291 -32.04 1.19 -8.67
CA GLU A 291 -32.99 2.07 -9.40
C GLU A 291 -32.24 3.14 -10.22
N ILE A 292 -31.05 3.60 -9.74
CA ILE A 292 -30.28 4.64 -10.42
C ILE A 292 -29.46 4.04 -11.58
N VAL A 293 -28.85 2.84 -11.37
CA VAL A 293 -27.90 2.24 -12.31
C VAL A 293 -28.51 1.18 -13.22
N GLU A 294 -29.80 0.95 -13.13
CA GLU A 294 -30.52 -0.04 -13.95
C GLU A 294 -30.26 0.18 -15.45
N ASN A 295 -29.79 -0.87 -16.14
CA ASN A 295 -29.41 -0.85 -17.55
C ASN A 295 -28.26 0.09 -17.93
N MET A 296 -27.54 0.67 -16.97
CA MET A 296 -26.33 1.46 -17.26
C MET A 296 -25.11 0.55 -17.44
N PRO A 297 -24.30 0.75 -18.49
CA PRO A 297 -23.02 0.06 -18.58
C PRO A 297 -22.07 0.60 -17.50
N ILE A 298 -21.51 -0.28 -16.68
CA ILE A 298 -20.58 0.07 -15.60
C ILE A 298 -19.19 -0.42 -15.99
N ALA A 299 -18.22 0.51 -16.01
CA ALA A 299 -16.80 0.18 -16.15
C ALA A 299 -16.17 0.16 -14.76
N VAL A 300 -15.43 -0.91 -14.46
CA VAL A 300 -14.72 -1.08 -13.19
C VAL A 300 -13.22 -1.09 -13.45
N ASP A 301 -12.53 -0.09 -12.91
CA ASP A 301 -11.06 -0.03 -12.95
C ASP A 301 -10.49 -0.78 -11.74
N TYR A 302 -9.59 -1.74 -12.01
CA TYR A 302 -8.95 -2.54 -10.98
C TYR A 302 -8.02 -1.71 -10.06
N THR A 303 -7.60 -0.52 -10.49
CA THR A 303 -6.77 0.38 -9.68
C THR A 303 -7.61 1.17 -8.66
N ALA A 304 -8.91 1.36 -8.93
CA ALA A 304 -9.81 2.10 -8.07
C ALA A 304 -10.37 1.26 -6.91
N LEU A 305 -10.53 -0.04 -7.13
CA LEU A 305 -11.19 -0.94 -6.19
C LEU A 305 -10.34 -2.20 -5.94
N PRO A 306 -9.97 -2.51 -4.69
CA PRO A 306 -9.39 -3.80 -4.34
C PRO A 306 -10.39 -4.92 -4.67
N ARG A 307 -9.89 -6.02 -5.25
CA ARG A 307 -10.73 -7.16 -5.63
C ARG A 307 -11.90 -6.77 -6.58
N SER A 308 -11.57 -6.00 -7.60
CA SER A 308 -12.54 -5.49 -8.60
C SER A 308 -13.44 -6.58 -9.20
N LEU A 309 -12.94 -7.80 -9.45
CA LEU A 309 -13.77 -8.93 -9.91
C LEU A 309 -14.80 -9.36 -8.87
N GLY A 310 -14.49 -9.29 -7.59
CA GLY A 310 -15.45 -9.54 -6.51
C GLY A 310 -16.55 -8.49 -6.49
N PHE A 311 -16.20 -7.22 -6.72
CA PHE A 311 -17.17 -6.14 -6.87
C PHE A 311 -18.05 -6.34 -8.11
N CYS A 312 -17.50 -6.69 -9.27
CA CYS A 312 -18.27 -7.03 -10.46
C CYS A 312 -19.24 -8.18 -10.20
N SER A 313 -18.81 -9.22 -9.48
CA SER A 313 -19.68 -10.32 -9.08
C SER A 313 -20.84 -9.84 -8.21
N CYS A 314 -20.59 -8.96 -7.25
CA CYS A 314 -21.63 -8.34 -6.43
C CYS A 314 -22.65 -7.59 -7.29
N LEU A 315 -22.19 -6.76 -8.23
CA LEU A 315 -23.05 -6.04 -9.16
C LEU A 315 -23.93 -6.97 -10.00
N LEU A 316 -23.42 -8.12 -10.44
CA LEU A 316 -24.19 -9.11 -11.22
C LEU A 316 -25.30 -9.77 -10.39
N TYR A 317 -25.12 -9.96 -9.11
CA TYR A 317 -26.17 -10.53 -8.23
C TYR A 317 -27.18 -9.48 -7.75
N THR A 318 -26.80 -8.21 -7.74
CA THR A 318 -27.67 -7.11 -7.34
C THR A 318 -28.41 -6.46 -8.51
N SER A 319 -27.92 -6.64 -9.74
CA SER A 319 -28.62 -6.21 -10.96
C SER A 319 -29.37 -7.39 -11.56
N PRO A 320 -30.66 -7.28 -11.91
CA PRO A 320 -31.33 -8.32 -12.68
C PRO A 320 -30.57 -8.55 -13.98
N SER A 321 -30.06 -9.76 -14.16
CA SER A 321 -29.36 -10.12 -15.39
C SER A 321 -30.36 -10.04 -16.54
N PRO A 322 -29.99 -9.51 -17.73
CA PRO A 322 -30.83 -9.60 -18.93
C PRO A 322 -31.22 -11.04 -19.28
N ARG A 323 -30.63 -12.05 -18.64
CA ARG A 323 -31.01 -13.46 -18.80
C ARG A 323 -32.16 -13.89 -17.93
N ASP A 324 -32.47 -13.20 -16.84
CA ASP A 324 -33.57 -13.58 -15.94
C ASP A 324 -34.95 -13.19 -16.50
N GLY A 325 -35.00 -12.29 -17.51
CA GLY A 325 -36.21 -11.95 -18.26
C GLY A 325 -36.50 -12.84 -19.48
N ALA A 326 -35.68 -13.83 -19.78
CA ALA A 326 -35.84 -14.70 -20.96
C ALA A 326 -36.46 -16.08 -20.65
N THR A 327 -36.98 -16.29 -19.44
CA THR A 327 -37.70 -17.49 -19.03
C THR A 327 -39.08 -17.12 -18.52
N SER A 328 -39.95 -16.63 -19.43
CA SER A 328 -41.37 -16.67 -19.29
C SER A 328 -42.02 -16.87 -20.65
#